data_95fb0ec66e28f03fce37964337012c84
#
_entry.id   95fb0ec66e28f03fce37964337012c84
#
_cell.length_a   1.000
_cell.length_b   1.000
_cell.length_c   1.000
_cell.angle_alpha   90.00
_cell.angle_beta   90.00
_cell.angle_gamma   90.00
#
_symmetry.space_group_name_H-M   'P 1'
#
loop_
_entity.id
_entity.type
_entity.pdbx_description
1 polymer ?
#
loop_
_entity_poly.entity_id
_entity_poly.type
_entity_poly.pdbx_seq_one_letter_code
_entity_poly.pdbx_strand_id
1 'polypeptide(L)'
;MSAARSKRPRTTNDTPPIWEGVPGSLHGSAPSTQNHEVQESSDDSTPHTLLHTEGLKKVYDGRAVVNGVDIEVKAGEIVGLLGPNGAGKTTTFYMIVGLVRPNGGKVMFDGNDATEQPMFKRARLGMGYLPQEESIFRRLTVKENILAVMETQSYTKREREEQCQQLMEKFGIDHVADNLALTLSGGEKRRLTIARSLVTEPKLLMLDEPFSGVDPIAVSEIQDIIRMLRRAGLAILITDHNVRETLNIVDRAYLIYEGQVRRHGTKDFLVNDPESRRLYLGEDFTM
;
A
#
# COMPACT_ATOMS: atom_id res chain seq x y z
N MET A 1 36.05 25.86 -1.99
CA MET A 1 34.74 26.46 -2.34
C MET A 1 33.65 25.48 -1.90
N SER A 2 33.04 25.74 -0.74
CA SER A 2 32.05 24.88 -0.10
C SER A 2 30.66 25.21 -0.68
N ALA A 3 30.02 24.26 -1.35
CA ALA A 3 28.65 24.41 -1.83
C ALA A 3 27.68 24.25 -0.65
N ALA A 4 27.12 25.37 -0.21
CA ALA A 4 26.06 25.40 0.79
C ALA A 4 24.82 24.66 0.22
N ARG A 5 24.46 23.53 0.82
CA ARG A 5 23.16 22.85 0.62
C ARG A 5 22.05 23.79 1.10
N SER A 6 21.31 24.36 0.17
CA SER A 6 20.08 25.10 0.45
C SER A 6 19.08 24.16 1.17
N LYS A 7 18.88 24.40 2.47
CA LYS A 7 17.78 23.81 3.23
C LYS A 7 16.47 24.39 2.70
N ARG A 8 15.62 23.59 2.08
CA ARG A 8 14.24 23.99 1.78
C ARG A 8 13.52 24.26 3.10
N PRO A 9 12.76 25.38 3.21
CA PRO A 9 11.94 25.63 4.38
C PRO A 9 10.86 24.53 4.49
N ARG A 10 10.63 24.02 5.72
CA ARG A 10 9.49 23.20 6.08
C ARG A 10 8.23 24.00 5.76
N THR A 11 7.38 23.53 4.86
CA THR A 11 5.96 23.83 4.96
C THR A 11 5.45 23.05 6.16
N THR A 12 5.17 23.72 7.25
CA THR A 12 4.49 23.16 8.42
C THR A 12 3.08 22.79 7.99
N ASN A 13 2.89 21.58 7.48
CA ASN A 13 1.60 20.93 7.52
C ASN A 13 1.41 20.51 8.97
N ASP A 14 0.54 21.19 9.70
CA ASP A 14 0.09 20.85 11.06
C ASP A 14 -0.74 19.55 11.10
N THR A 15 -0.71 18.75 10.04
CA THR A 15 -1.39 17.46 9.98
C THR A 15 -0.50 16.42 10.64
N PRO A 16 -0.96 15.77 11.71
CA PRO A 16 -0.20 14.71 12.36
C PRO A 16 0.11 13.58 11.37
N PRO A 17 1.25 12.88 11.54
CA PRO A 17 1.60 11.76 10.68
C PRO A 17 0.47 10.73 10.60
N ILE A 18 0.31 10.06 9.44
CA ILE A 18 -0.78 9.11 9.18
C ILE A 18 -0.92 8.07 10.31
N TRP A 19 0.19 7.67 10.94
CA TRP A 19 0.18 6.73 12.05
C TRP A 19 -0.32 7.31 13.38
N GLU A 20 -0.39 8.62 13.58
CA GLU A 20 -0.97 9.20 14.81
C GLU A 20 -2.50 9.07 14.85
N GLY A 21 -3.17 9.09 13.70
CA GLY A 21 -4.62 8.84 13.58
C GLY A 21 -5.06 7.40 13.81
N VAL A 22 -4.12 6.47 14.01
CA VAL A 22 -4.41 5.04 14.18
C VAL A 22 -4.69 4.73 15.65
N PRO A 23 -5.82 4.11 16.05
CA PRO A 23 -6.10 3.72 17.42
C PRO A 23 -5.19 2.59 17.93
N GLY A 24 -4.65 2.74 19.14
CA GLY A 24 -4.06 1.77 20.05
C GLY A 24 -3.27 0.55 19.54
N SER A 25 -2.31 0.08 20.37
CA SER A 25 -1.42 -1.06 20.09
C SER A 25 -2.15 -2.34 19.66
N LEU A 26 -1.52 -3.12 18.78
CA LEU A 26 -1.98 -4.44 18.27
C LEU A 26 -2.03 -5.54 19.34
N HIS A 27 -1.73 -5.25 20.62
CA HIS A 27 -1.84 -6.20 21.73
C HIS A 27 -3.12 -5.94 22.52
N GLY A 28 -4.01 -6.96 22.42
CA GLY A 28 -5.34 -7.04 22.94
C GLY A 28 -5.60 -6.47 24.34
N SER A 29 -6.49 -5.51 24.36
CA SER A 29 -7.52 -5.36 25.37
C SER A 29 -8.76 -4.83 24.64
N ALA A 30 -9.90 -5.49 24.86
CA ALA A 30 -11.17 -5.12 24.25
C ALA A 30 -11.52 -3.66 24.56
N PRO A 31 -12.02 -2.88 23.59
CA PRO A 31 -12.40 -1.50 23.82
C PRO A 31 -13.65 -1.46 24.67
N SER A 32 -13.59 -0.76 25.79
CA SER A 32 -14.75 -0.31 26.54
C SER A 32 -15.57 0.65 25.67
N THR A 33 -16.82 0.31 25.45
CA THR A 33 -17.83 1.09 24.75
C THR A 33 -17.99 2.46 25.41
N GLN A 34 -17.43 3.51 24.82
CA GLN A 34 -17.89 4.87 25.05
C GLN A 34 -18.45 5.38 23.74
N ASN A 35 -19.78 5.58 23.75
CA ASN A 35 -20.51 6.25 22.69
C ASN A 35 -20.07 7.72 22.63
N HIS A 36 -19.26 8.08 21.64
CA HIS A 36 -19.15 9.45 21.19
C HIS A 36 -20.04 9.58 19.95
N GLU A 37 -21.11 10.38 20.11
CA GLU A 37 -21.91 10.86 18.99
C GLU A 37 -21.01 11.60 18.03
N VAL A 38 -20.81 11.00 16.86
CA VAL A 38 -20.17 11.66 15.71
C VAL A 38 -21.20 12.62 15.14
N GLN A 39 -20.96 13.91 15.30
CA GLN A 39 -21.68 14.92 14.54
C GLN A 39 -21.36 14.73 13.06
N GLU A 40 -22.33 14.27 12.29
CA GLU A 40 -22.31 14.27 10.83
C GLU A 40 -22.25 15.73 10.35
N SER A 41 -21.04 16.20 10.04
CA SER A 41 -20.87 17.35 9.17
C SER A 41 -21.13 16.87 7.75
N SER A 42 -22.21 17.33 7.15
CA SER A 42 -22.54 17.16 5.74
C SER A 42 -21.52 17.92 4.87
N ASP A 43 -20.38 17.29 4.60
CA ASP A 43 -19.44 17.75 3.58
C ASP A 43 -19.62 16.84 2.36
N ASP A 44 -20.20 17.39 1.29
CA ASP A 44 -20.49 16.73 0.00
C ASP A 44 -19.20 16.63 -0.83
N SER A 45 -18.15 16.09 -0.24
CA SER A 45 -16.88 15.81 -0.93
C SER A 45 -16.88 14.36 -1.42
N THR A 46 -17.18 14.18 -2.72
CA THR A 46 -16.84 12.92 -3.41
C THR A 46 -15.36 12.61 -3.15
N PRO A 47 -15.04 11.36 -2.69
CA PRO A 47 -13.65 11.01 -2.37
C PRO A 47 -12.73 11.34 -3.53
N HIS A 48 -11.68 12.12 -3.27
CA HIS A 48 -10.71 12.57 -4.28
C HIS A 48 -10.02 11.37 -4.93
N THR A 49 -10.02 11.33 -6.27
CA THR A 49 -9.26 10.33 -7.04
C THR A 49 -7.77 10.60 -6.89
N LEU A 50 -7.08 9.72 -6.18
CA LEU A 50 -5.65 9.85 -5.90
C LEU A 50 -4.78 9.27 -7.02
N LEU A 51 -5.15 8.10 -7.53
CA LEU A 51 -4.49 7.42 -8.64
C LEU A 51 -5.50 7.09 -9.71
N HIS A 52 -5.18 7.38 -10.98
CA HIS A 52 -5.87 6.78 -12.12
C HIS A 52 -4.91 6.50 -13.27
N THR A 53 -5.27 5.52 -14.09
CA THR A 53 -4.54 5.17 -15.30
C THR A 53 -5.45 5.28 -16.50
N GLU A 54 -4.90 5.72 -17.63
CA GLU A 54 -5.62 5.91 -18.88
C GLU A 54 -4.99 5.04 -19.95
N GLY A 55 -5.67 3.96 -20.34
CA GLY A 55 -5.31 3.12 -21.46
C GLY A 55 -3.91 2.52 -21.38
N LEU A 56 -3.44 2.08 -20.19
CA LEU A 56 -2.09 1.55 -20.02
C LEU A 56 -1.80 0.38 -20.97
N LYS A 57 -0.65 0.43 -21.65
CA LYS A 57 -0.18 -0.61 -22.57
C LYS A 57 1.25 -1.01 -22.29
N LYS A 58 1.51 -2.32 -22.35
CA LYS A 58 2.86 -2.89 -22.33
C LYS A 58 2.98 -4.03 -23.33
N VAL A 59 4.00 -3.94 -24.16
CA VAL A 59 4.33 -4.95 -25.17
C VAL A 59 5.73 -5.49 -24.87
N TYR A 60 5.87 -6.82 -24.86
CA TYR A 60 7.15 -7.53 -24.81
C TYR A 60 7.19 -8.47 -26.01
N ASP A 61 8.26 -8.41 -26.78
CA ASP A 61 8.50 -9.28 -27.95
C ASP A 61 7.29 -9.39 -28.91
N GLY A 62 6.66 -8.24 -29.18
CA GLY A 62 5.48 -8.16 -30.06
C GLY A 62 4.15 -8.58 -29.41
N ARG A 63 4.16 -9.13 -28.20
CA ARG A 63 2.96 -9.53 -27.46
C ARG A 63 2.53 -8.44 -26.47
N ALA A 64 1.29 -7.98 -26.61
CA ALA A 64 0.70 -7.06 -25.63
C ALA A 64 0.35 -7.83 -24.35
N VAL A 65 1.12 -7.58 -23.27
CA VAL A 65 0.90 -8.17 -21.94
C VAL A 65 -0.11 -7.34 -21.15
N VAL A 66 -0.15 -6.03 -21.40
CA VAL A 66 -1.16 -5.10 -20.89
C VAL A 66 -1.68 -4.30 -22.09
N ASN A 67 -2.99 -4.21 -22.25
CA ASN A 67 -3.62 -3.63 -23.43
C ASN A 67 -4.86 -2.79 -23.07
N GLY A 68 -4.63 -1.54 -22.70
CA GLY A 68 -5.70 -0.59 -22.40
C GLY A 68 -6.29 -0.81 -21.00
N VAL A 69 -5.44 -0.82 -19.96
CA VAL A 69 -5.90 -0.99 -18.57
C VAL A 69 -6.13 0.37 -17.94
N ASP A 70 -7.36 0.56 -17.44
CA ASP A 70 -7.82 1.72 -16.69
C ASP A 70 -8.15 1.30 -15.25
N ILE A 71 -7.49 1.94 -14.30
CA ILE A 71 -7.62 1.69 -12.86
C ILE A 71 -7.74 3.04 -12.16
N GLU A 72 -8.58 3.09 -11.14
CA GLU A 72 -8.74 4.23 -10.27
C GLU A 72 -8.58 3.80 -8.81
N VAL A 73 -7.94 4.64 -7.98
CA VAL A 73 -7.89 4.49 -6.52
C VAL A 73 -8.19 5.84 -5.89
N LYS A 74 -9.16 5.87 -4.98
CA LYS A 74 -9.54 7.06 -4.22
C LYS A 74 -8.78 7.14 -2.90
N ALA A 75 -8.70 8.34 -2.32
CA ALA A 75 -8.13 8.51 -0.98
C ALA A 75 -8.89 7.65 0.05
N GLY A 76 -8.15 6.96 0.93
CA GLY A 76 -8.73 6.11 1.98
C GLY A 76 -9.44 4.85 1.47
N GLU A 77 -9.17 4.41 0.24
CA GLU A 77 -9.77 3.22 -0.38
C GLU A 77 -8.76 2.08 -0.49
N ILE A 78 -9.22 0.83 -0.29
CA ILE A 78 -8.44 -0.38 -0.60
C ILE A 78 -8.94 -0.96 -1.92
N VAL A 79 -8.08 -0.99 -2.92
CA VAL A 79 -8.37 -1.53 -4.26
C VAL A 79 -7.52 -2.76 -4.54
N GLY A 80 -8.14 -3.83 -5.04
CA GLY A 80 -7.48 -5.07 -5.44
C GLY A 80 -7.26 -5.19 -6.95
N LEU A 81 -6.12 -5.74 -7.37
CA LEU A 81 -5.90 -6.23 -8.73
C LEU A 81 -5.92 -7.75 -8.72
N LEU A 82 -6.98 -8.34 -9.26
CA LEU A 82 -7.22 -9.77 -9.30
C LEU A 82 -7.06 -10.32 -10.72
N GLY A 83 -6.86 -11.62 -10.84
CA GLY A 83 -6.79 -12.31 -12.13
C GLY A 83 -5.78 -13.46 -12.10
N PRO A 84 -5.83 -14.37 -13.10
CA PRO A 84 -4.95 -15.52 -13.17
C PRO A 84 -3.48 -15.13 -13.38
N ASN A 85 -2.59 -16.12 -13.25
CA ASN A 85 -1.17 -15.93 -13.56
C ASN A 85 -0.99 -15.56 -15.04
N GLY A 86 -0.12 -14.59 -15.31
CA GLY A 86 0.08 -14.08 -16.67
C GLY A 86 -0.99 -13.12 -17.19
N ALA A 87 -2.00 -12.77 -16.39
CA ALA A 87 -3.06 -11.83 -16.78
C ALA A 87 -2.58 -10.38 -17.00
N GLY A 88 -1.37 -10.01 -16.55
CA GLY A 88 -0.83 -8.65 -16.66
C GLY A 88 -0.88 -7.83 -15.37
N LYS A 89 -1.34 -8.41 -14.24
CA LYS A 89 -1.42 -7.73 -12.93
C LYS A 89 -0.11 -7.09 -12.50
N THR A 90 0.93 -7.90 -12.34
CA THR A 90 2.26 -7.44 -11.89
C THR A 90 2.86 -6.41 -12.84
N THR A 91 2.69 -6.60 -14.16
CA THR A 91 3.15 -5.62 -15.16
C THR A 91 2.41 -4.29 -15.03
N THR A 92 1.08 -4.31 -14.86
CA THR A 92 0.28 -3.11 -14.62
C THR A 92 0.73 -2.43 -13.33
N PHE A 93 0.87 -3.18 -12.26
CA PHE A 93 1.35 -2.70 -10.96
C PHE A 93 2.73 -2.04 -11.07
N TYR A 94 3.68 -2.68 -11.76
CA TYR A 94 5.03 -2.15 -11.96
C TYR A 94 5.06 -0.91 -12.87
N MET A 95 4.14 -0.78 -13.82
CA MET A 95 3.99 0.48 -14.58
C MET A 95 3.49 1.61 -13.67
N ILE A 96 2.57 1.34 -12.75
CA ILE A 96 2.09 2.33 -11.78
C ILE A 96 3.18 2.74 -10.79
N VAL A 97 3.96 1.79 -10.27
CA VAL A 97 5.11 2.06 -9.38
C VAL A 97 6.24 2.84 -10.09
N GLY A 98 6.38 2.66 -11.41
CA GLY A 98 7.48 3.25 -12.20
C GLY A 98 8.72 2.37 -12.28
N LEU A 99 8.58 1.05 -12.04
CA LEU A 99 9.60 0.04 -12.30
C LEU A 99 9.64 -0.38 -13.76
N VAL A 100 8.49 -0.33 -14.44
CA VAL A 100 8.34 -0.65 -15.86
C VAL A 100 7.76 0.55 -16.58
N ARG A 101 8.40 0.99 -17.67
CA ARG A 101 7.88 2.07 -18.51
C ARG A 101 6.75 1.52 -19.41
N PRO A 102 5.57 2.16 -19.45
CA PRO A 102 4.52 1.80 -20.39
C PRO A 102 4.94 2.09 -21.85
N ASN A 103 4.36 1.36 -22.79
CA ASN A 103 4.46 1.65 -24.22
C ASN A 103 3.36 2.62 -24.69
N GLY A 104 2.35 2.84 -23.87
CA GLY A 104 1.25 3.78 -24.13
C GLY A 104 0.35 3.92 -22.92
N GLY A 105 -0.51 4.92 -22.97
CA GLY A 105 -1.36 5.27 -21.84
C GLY A 105 -0.69 6.20 -20.84
N LYS A 106 -1.38 6.51 -19.74
CA LYS A 106 -0.89 7.43 -18.71
C LYS A 106 -1.09 6.88 -17.30
N VAL A 107 -0.24 7.34 -16.38
CA VAL A 107 -0.37 7.18 -14.94
C VAL A 107 -0.50 8.57 -14.32
N MET A 108 -1.66 8.88 -13.78
CA MET A 108 -1.94 10.14 -13.09
C MET A 108 -1.98 9.89 -11.58
N PHE A 109 -1.26 10.69 -10.82
CA PHE A 109 -1.22 10.59 -9.37
C PHE A 109 -1.34 11.96 -8.71
N ASP A 110 -2.36 12.12 -7.87
CA ASP A 110 -2.65 13.37 -7.14
C ASP A 110 -2.64 14.59 -8.09
N GLY A 111 -3.34 14.45 -9.24
CA GLY A 111 -3.44 15.46 -10.28
C GLY A 111 -2.19 15.63 -11.16
N ASN A 112 -1.11 14.90 -10.92
CA ASN A 112 0.15 15.02 -11.66
C ASN A 112 0.34 13.84 -12.63
N ASP A 113 0.87 14.12 -13.84
CA ASP A 113 1.31 13.07 -14.76
C ASP A 113 2.63 12.46 -14.25
N ALA A 114 2.54 11.20 -13.81
CA ALA A 114 3.66 10.42 -13.32
C ALA A 114 4.20 9.42 -14.36
N THR A 115 3.65 9.38 -15.58
CA THR A 115 3.90 8.34 -16.60
C THR A 115 5.38 8.10 -16.84
N GLU A 116 6.14 9.17 -17.08
CA GLU A 116 7.57 9.13 -17.39
C GLU A 116 8.46 9.26 -16.14
N GLN A 117 7.84 9.42 -14.94
CA GLN A 117 8.61 9.61 -13.72
C GLN A 117 9.13 8.28 -13.20
N PRO A 118 10.44 8.16 -12.87
CA PRO A 118 10.99 6.97 -12.22
C PRO A 118 10.45 6.82 -10.79
N MET A 119 10.48 5.60 -10.27
CA MET A 119 9.94 5.21 -8.96
C MET A 119 10.32 6.19 -7.82
N PHE A 120 11.59 6.64 -7.74
CA PHE A 120 12.01 7.55 -6.66
C PHE A 120 11.35 8.93 -6.71
N LYS A 121 10.93 9.41 -7.90
CA LYS A 121 10.17 10.66 -8.04
C LYS A 121 8.71 10.44 -7.62
N ARG A 122 8.13 9.29 -8.01
CA ARG A 122 6.76 8.91 -7.59
C ARG A 122 6.69 8.72 -6.07
N ALA A 123 7.73 8.16 -5.45
CA ALA A 123 7.83 8.07 -4.00
C ALA A 123 7.80 9.45 -3.32
N ARG A 124 8.43 10.46 -3.92
CA ARG A 124 8.39 11.85 -3.42
C ARG A 124 7.04 12.54 -3.61
N LEU A 125 6.19 12.04 -4.50
CA LEU A 125 4.80 12.48 -4.65
C LEU A 125 3.88 11.84 -3.61
N GLY A 126 4.36 10.78 -2.91
CA GLY A 126 3.59 10.06 -1.91
C GLY A 126 3.15 8.65 -2.33
N MET A 127 3.78 8.03 -3.34
CA MET A 127 3.57 6.61 -3.65
C MET A 127 4.53 5.74 -2.83
N GLY A 128 4.01 4.99 -1.84
CA GLY A 128 4.75 3.93 -1.15
C GLY A 128 4.68 2.62 -1.92
N TYR A 129 5.74 1.82 -1.90
CA TYR A 129 5.79 0.49 -2.52
C TYR A 129 6.39 -0.54 -1.59
N LEU A 130 5.67 -1.63 -1.41
CA LEU A 130 6.09 -2.79 -0.64
C LEU A 130 6.20 -4.00 -1.56
N PRO A 131 7.41 -4.44 -1.91
CA PRO A 131 7.61 -5.59 -2.79
C PRO A 131 7.24 -6.90 -2.08
N GLN A 132 7.02 -7.95 -2.88
CA GLN A 132 6.81 -9.31 -2.40
C GLN A 132 8.00 -9.81 -1.57
N GLU A 133 9.22 -9.55 -2.02
CA GLU A 133 10.44 -9.92 -1.29
C GLU A 133 10.70 -8.98 -0.11
N GLU A 134 11.30 -9.54 0.96
CA GLU A 134 11.67 -8.78 2.15
C GLU A 134 12.67 -7.67 1.81
N SER A 135 12.25 -6.41 1.93
CA SER A 135 13.09 -5.22 1.67
C SER A 135 13.80 -4.68 2.91
N ILE A 136 13.88 -5.48 4.00
CA ILE A 136 14.54 -5.06 5.25
C ILE A 136 16.07 -5.09 5.16
N PHE A 137 16.73 -4.22 5.90
CA PHE A 137 18.19 -4.27 6.08
C PHE A 137 18.53 -5.34 7.12
N ARG A 138 18.79 -6.55 6.67
CA ARG A 138 18.92 -7.76 7.51
C ARG A 138 19.98 -7.66 8.62
N ARG A 139 21.04 -6.85 8.42
CA ARG A 139 22.16 -6.66 9.38
C ARG A 139 21.97 -5.45 10.30
N LEU A 140 20.89 -4.73 10.17
CA LEU A 140 20.51 -3.65 11.09
C LEU A 140 19.47 -4.17 12.08
N THR A 141 19.41 -3.54 13.24
CA THR A 141 18.34 -3.79 14.22
C THR A 141 17.01 -3.26 13.72
N VAL A 142 15.90 -3.59 14.39
CA VAL A 142 14.58 -3.05 14.07
C VAL A 142 14.59 -1.52 14.12
N LYS A 143 15.11 -0.95 15.19
CA LYS A 143 15.24 0.50 15.37
C LYS A 143 16.09 1.13 14.26
N GLU A 144 17.26 0.57 13.97
CA GLU A 144 18.16 1.06 12.92
C GLU A 144 17.52 0.99 11.53
N ASN A 145 16.71 -0.02 11.25
CA ASN A 145 15.96 -0.15 9.98
C ASN A 145 15.03 1.05 9.76
N ILE A 146 14.33 1.50 10.79
CA ILE A 146 13.41 2.64 10.73
C ILE A 146 14.20 3.94 10.66
N LEU A 147 15.21 4.12 11.54
CA LEU A 147 16.04 5.32 11.59
C LEU A 147 16.78 5.57 10.26
N ALA A 148 17.27 4.52 9.59
CA ALA A 148 17.96 4.64 8.30
C ALA A 148 17.06 5.29 7.22
N VAL A 149 15.75 5.02 7.24
CA VAL A 149 14.80 5.69 6.33
C VAL A 149 14.51 7.12 6.81
N MET A 150 14.36 7.32 8.12
CA MET A 150 14.13 8.66 8.71
C MET A 150 15.27 9.64 8.45
N GLU A 151 16.51 9.16 8.26
CA GLU A 151 17.65 10.01 7.89
C GLU A 151 17.49 10.68 6.52
N THR A 152 16.66 10.13 5.65
CA THR A 152 16.35 10.73 4.35
C THR A 152 15.33 11.86 4.45
N GLN A 153 14.69 12.02 5.61
CA GLN A 153 13.66 13.02 5.89
C GLN A 153 14.26 14.24 6.64
N SER A 154 13.48 15.30 6.75
CA SER A 154 13.93 16.56 7.37
C SER A 154 13.74 16.59 8.90
N TYR A 155 13.76 15.44 9.57
CA TYR A 155 13.64 15.36 11.03
C TYR A 155 14.93 15.76 11.74
N THR A 156 14.81 16.43 12.87
CA THR A 156 15.91 16.56 13.84
C THR A 156 16.23 15.21 14.47
N LYS A 157 17.39 15.08 15.13
CA LYS A 157 17.76 13.83 15.82
C LYS A 157 16.71 13.42 16.86
N ARG A 158 16.21 14.40 17.65
CA ARG A 158 15.20 14.16 18.68
C ARG A 158 13.88 13.69 18.07
N GLU A 159 13.38 14.38 17.05
CA GLU A 159 12.15 13.99 16.35
C GLU A 159 12.26 12.58 15.76
N ARG A 160 13.41 12.22 15.18
CA ARG A 160 13.63 10.87 14.66
C ARG A 160 13.51 9.79 15.73
N GLU A 161 14.13 10.01 16.89
CA GLU A 161 14.07 9.05 18.00
C GLU A 161 12.63 8.92 18.54
N GLU A 162 11.94 10.03 18.74
CA GLU A 162 10.56 10.07 19.23
C GLU A 162 9.61 9.38 18.23
N GLN A 163 9.67 9.72 16.94
CA GLN A 163 8.86 9.14 15.88
C GLN A 163 9.17 7.64 15.66
N CYS A 164 10.44 7.26 15.74
CA CYS A 164 10.85 5.86 15.62
C CYS A 164 10.25 5.03 16.75
N GLN A 165 10.30 5.52 17.98
CA GLN A 165 9.74 4.83 19.15
C GLN A 165 8.22 4.66 19.01
N GLN A 166 7.49 5.73 18.68
CA GLN A 166 6.04 5.69 18.45
C GLN A 166 5.66 4.71 17.35
N LEU A 167 6.42 4.67 16.25
CA LEU A 167 6.15 3.78 15.14
C LEU A 167 6.37 2.32 15.54
N MET A 168 7.43 2.00 16.30
CA MET A 168 7.68 0.66 16.80
C MET A 168 6.57 0.19 17.74
N GLU A 169 6.14 1.01 18.69
CA GLU A 169 5.05 0.73 19.64
C GLU A 169 3.75 0.45 18.89
N LYS A 170 3.44 1.30 17.89
CA LYS A 170 2.21 1.16 17.10
C LYS A 170 2.14 -0.15 16.33
N PHE A 171 3.26 -0.61 15.81
CA PHE A 171 3.36 -1.88 15.08
C PHE A 171 3.67 -3.08 15.99
N GLY A 172 3.78 -2.88 17.32
CA GLY A 172 4.06 -3.94 18.29
C GLY A 172 5.41 -4.62 18.04
N ILE A 173 6.43 -3.86 17.66
CA ILE A 173 7.81 -4.33 17.43
C ILE A 173 8.84 -3.61 18.30
N ASP A 174 8.39 -2.84 19.27
CA ASP A 174 9.22 -2.15 20.27
C ASP A 174 9.99 -3.13 21.16
N HIS A 175 9.36 -4.25 21.51
CA HIS A 175 9.96 -5.31 22.34
C HIS A 175 11.16 -6.00 21.67
N VAL A 176 11.33 -5.86 20.35
CA VAL A 176 12.46 -6.40 19.55
C VAL A 176 13.29 -5.29 18.93
N ALA A 177 13.20 -4.04 19.44
CA ALA A 177 13.85 -2.86 18.89
C ALA A 177 15.35 -3.04 18.60
N ASP A 178 16.07 -3.71 19.50
CA ASP A 178 17.51 -3.94 19.44
C ASP A 178 17.89 -5.28 18.78
N ASN A 179 16.92 -6.10 18.38
CA ASN A 179 17.17 -7.36 17.68
C ASN A 179 17.55 -7.09 16.22
N LEU A 180 18.50 -7.86 15.70
CA LEU A 180 18.82 -7.83 14.26
C LEU A 180 17.62 -8.27 13.44
N ALA A 181 17.31 -7.55 12.37
CA ALA A 181 16.15 -7.84 11.54
C ALA A 181 16.17 -9.25 10.91
N LEU A 182 17.35 -9.85 10.71
CA LEU A 182 17.47 -11.22 10.23
C LEU A 182 16.90 -12.27 11.22
N THR A 183 16.87 -11.98 12.53
CA THR A 183 16.44 -12.91 13.60
C THR A 183 14.96 -12.85 13.88
N LEU A 184 14.24 -11.90 13.29
CA LEU A 184 12.82 -11.70 13.47
C LEU A 184 11.98 -12.85 12.89
N SER A 185 10.82 -13.10 13.50
CA SER A 185 9.78 -13.93 12.92
C SER A 185 9.24 -13.32 11.62
N GLY A 186 8.52 -14.11 10.80
CA GLY A 186 7.91 -13.62 9.56
C GLY A 186 6.92 -12.45 9.81
N GLY A 187 6.10 -12.54 10.85
CA GLY A 187 5.16 -11.49 11.24
C GLY A 187 5.86 -10.19 11.67
N GLU A 188 6.91 -10.28 12.52
CA GLU A 188 7.70 -9.12 12.94
C GLU A 188 8.42 -8.46 11.76
N LYS A 189 9.01 -9.24 10.86
CA LYS A 189 9.61 -8.73 9.63
C LYS A 189 8.60 -7.98 8.77
N ARG A 190 7.39 -8.52 8.64
CA ARG A 190 6.33 -7.88 7.86
C ARG A 190 5.89 -6.57 8.50
N ARG A 191 5.67 -6.56 9.82
CA ARG A 191 5.36 -5.34 10.58
C ARG A 191 6.45 -4.28 10.44
N LEU A 192 7.73 -4.68 10.56
CA LEU A 192 8.87 -3.79 10.34
C LEU A 192 8.89 -3.22 8.92
N THR A 193 8.64 -4.06 7.91
CA THR A 193 8.64 -3.63 6.51
C THR A 193 7.55 -2.58 6.24
N ILE A 194 6.34 -2.81 6.78
CA ILE A 194 5.23 -1.86 6.66
C ILE A 194 5.56 -0.56 7.43
N ALA A 195 6.03 -0.66 8.68
CA ALA A 195 6.41 0.50 9.48
C ALA A 195 7.43 1.40 8.75
N ARG A 196 8.46 0.79 8.14
CA ARG A 196 9.45 1.52 7.33
C ARG A 196 8.83 2.26 6.15
N SER A 197 7.85 1.65 5.47
CA SER A 197 7.20 2.26 4.32
C SER A 197 6.40 3.50 4.68
N LEU A 198 5.95 3.61 5.93
CA LEU A 198 5.17 4.75 6.42
C LEU A 198 6.03 5.95 6.86
N VAL A 199 7.33 5.77 7.05
CA VAL A 199 8.27 6.86 7.41
C VAL A 199 8.22 8.01 6.40
N THR A 200 7.93 7.72 5.13
CA THR A 200 7.84 8.72 4.05
C THR A 200 6.46 9.35 3.92
N GLU A 201 5.55 9.04 4.84
CA GLU A 201 4.16 9.55 4.87
C GLU A 201 3.46 9.40 3.50
N PRO A 202 3.35 8.18 2.97
CA PRO A 202 2.75 7.99 1.65
C PRO A 202 1.25 8.30 1.68
N LYS A 203 0.73 8.80 0.55
CA LYS A 203 -0.72 8.96 0.29
C LYS A 203 -1.34 7.66 -0.22
N LEU A 204 -0.55 6.88 -0.97
CA LEU A 204 -0.90 5.58 -1.52
C LEU A 204 0.18 4.56 -1.14
N LEU A 205 -0.23 3.42 -0.59
CA LEU A 205 0.66 2.28 -0.36
C LEU A 205 0.31 1.15 -1.33
N MET A 206 1.30 0.75 -2.11
CA MET A 206 1.18 -0.32 -3.09
C MET A 206 1.79 -1.60 -2.53
N LEU A 207 0.99 -2.65 -2.38
CA LEU A 207 1.36 -3.95 -1.78
C LEU A 207 1.40 -5.04 -2.86
N ASP A 208 2.59 -5.57 -3.11
CA ASP A 208 2.80 -6.65 -4.08
C ASP A 208 2.81 -8.00 -3.36
N GLU A 209 1.76 -8.79 -3.56
CA GLU A 209 1.52 -10.11 -2.98
C GLU A 209 1.75 -10.18 -1.44
N PRO A 210 1.05 -9.35 -0.65
CA PRO A 210 1.28 -9.26 0.79
C PRO A 210 0.96 -10.54 1.56
N PHE A 211 0.17 -11.46 1.03
CA PHE A 211 -0.26 -12.72 1.67
C PHE A 211 0.51 -13.94 1.15
N SER A 212 1.40 -13.75 0.19
CA SER A 212 2.14 -14.86 -0.42
C SER A 212 3.13 -15.49 0.56
N GLY A 213 3.06 -16.81 0.73
CA GLY A 213 3.98 -17.56 1.59
C GLY A 213 3.86 -17.28 3.09
N VAL A 214 2.74 -16.71 3.51
CA VAL A 214 2.46 -16.33 4.91
C VAL A 214 1.50 -17.34 5.54
N ASP A 215 1.71 -17.70 6.81
CA ASP A 215 0.79 -18.56 7.55
C ASP A 215 -0.56 -17.84 7.85
N PRO A 216 -1.65 -18.59 8.09
CA PRO A 216 -2.99 -18.00 8.25
C PRO A 216 -3.11 -16.99 9.41
N ILE A 217 -2.35 -17.17 10.49
CA ILE A 217 -2.39 -16.26 11.64
C ILE A 217 -1.76 -14.92 11.23
N ALA A 218 -0.59 -14.97 10.60
CA ALA A 218 0.10 -13.77 10.13
C ALA A 218 -0.67 -13.07 8.99
N VAL A 219 -1.41 -13.80 8.15
CA VAL A 219 -2.33 -13.20 7.16
C VAL A 219 -3.37 -12.33 7.86
N SER A 220 -4.02 -12.83 8.92
CA SER A 220 -5.01 -12.05 9.69
C SER A 220 -4.39 -10.77 10.28
N GLU A 221 -3.19 -10.86 10.86
CA GLU A 221 -2.47 -9.70 11.39
C GLU A 221 -2.18 -8.65 10.31
N ILE A 222 -1.74 -9.09 9.12
CA ILE A 222 -1.48 -8.19 7.99
C ILE A 222 -2.77 -7.52 7.52
N GLN A 223 -3.88 -8.27 7.44
CA GLN A 223 -5.19 -7.72 7.09
C GLN A 223 -5.63 -6.65 8.09
N ASP A 224 -5.41 -6.87 9.39
CA ASP A 224 -5.76 -5.89 10.43
C ASP A 224 -4.91 -4.62 10.32
N ILE A 225 -3.63 -4.75 10.03
CA ILE A 225 -2.75 -3.61 9.73
C ILE A 225 -3.27 -2.84 8.52
N ILE A 226 -3.61 -3.51 7.43
CA ILE A 226 -4.12 -2.87 6.21
C ILE A 226 -5.43 -2.11 6.50
N ARG A 227 -6.37 -2.73 7.24
CA ARG A 227 -7.62 -2.06 7.66
C ARG A 227 -7.35 -0.85 8.55
N MET A 228 -6.39 -0.97 9.46
CA MET A 228 -5.95 0.12 10.32
C MET A 228 -5.42 1.31 9.50
N LEU A 229 -4.54 1.07 8.53
CA LEU A 229 -3.99 2.10 7.65
C LEU A 229 -5.07 2.78 6.80
N ARG A 230 -6.02 2.00 6.27
CA ARG A 230 -7.19 2.56 5.56
C ARG A 230 -8.00 3.51 6.46
N ARG A 231 -8.28 3.12 7.71
CA ARG A 231 -9.00 3.97 8.68
C ARG A 231 -8.26 5.27 8.97
N ALA A 232 -6.94 5.26 8.87
CA ALA A 232 -6.10 6.45 8.98
C ALA A 232 -6.07 7.30 7.69
N GLY A 233 -6.86 6.95 6.66
CA GLY A 233 -6.98 7.70 5.42
C GLY A 233 -5.99 7.30 4.32
N LEU A 234 -5.14 6.28 4.54
CA LEU A 234 -4.20 5.80 3.53
C LEU A 234 -4.93 5.05 2.42
N ALA A 235 -4.69 5.43 1.16
CA ALA A 235 -5.12 4.66 0.01
C ALA A 235 -4.22 3.43 -0.18
N ILE A 236 -4.78 2.30 -0.58
CA ILE A 236 -4.03 1.06 -0.72
C ILE A 236 -4.38 0.37 -2.03
N LEU A 237 -3.36 -0.02 -2.81
CA LEU A 237 -3.51 -0.85 -4.01
C LEU A 237 -2.80 -2.19 -3.77
N ILE A 238 -3.52 -3.29 -3.90
CA ILE A 238 -3.01 -4.64 -3.61
C ILE A 238 -3.09 -5.50 -4.86
N THR A 239 -2.02 -6.25 -5.13
CA THR A 239 -2.07 -7.42 -6.02
C THR A 239 -1.71 -8.67 -5.23
N ASP A 240 -2.51 -9.73 -5.35
CA ASP A 240 -2.22 -11.02 -4.72
C ASP A 240 -2.88 -12.15 -5.52
N HIS A 241 -2.34 -13.37 -5.38
CA HIS A 241 -2.94 -14.58 -5.92
C HIS A 241 -3.90 -15.25 -4.92
N ASN A 242 -3.85 -14.88 -3.64
CA ASN A 242 -4.77 -15.33 -2.59
C ASN A 242 -6.08 -14.54 -2.65
N VAL A 243 -6.98 -14.97 -3.54
CA VAL A 243 -8.22 -14.27 -3.87
C VAL A 243 -9.09 -14.00 -2.65
N ARG A 244 -9.31 -15.04 -1.82
CA ARG A 244 -10.17 -14.93 -0.61
C ARG A 244 -9.63 -13.88 0.35
N GLU A 245 -8.33 -13.94 0.63
CA GLU A 245 -7.69 -13.03 1.57
C GLU A 245 -7.74 -11.58 1.06
N THR A 246 -7.56 -11.39 -0.24
CA THR A 246 -7.66 -10.07 -0.86
C THR A 246 -9.10 -9.56 -0.83
N LEU A 247 -10.08 -10.37 -1.26
CA LEU A 247 -11.50 -9.99 -1.25
C LEU A 247 -12.06 -9.72 0.16
N ASN A 248 -11.41 -10.26 1.23
CA ASN A 248 -11.80 -9.98 2.61
C ASN A 248 -11.51 -8.55 3.08
N ILE A 249 -10.60 -7.83 2.40
CA ILE A 249 -10.16 -6.52 2.86
C ILE A 249 -10.38 -5.38 1.85
N VAL A 250 -10.58 -5.69 0.56
CA VAL A 250 -10.76 -4.64 -0.45
C VAL A 250 -12.17 -4.05 -0.42
N ASP A 251 -12.27 -2.76 -0.69
CA ASP A 251 -13.55 -2.09 -0.93
C ASP A 251 -14.09 -2.45 -2.31
N ARG A 252 -13.20 -2.52 -3.30
CA ARG A 252 -13.48 -3.00 -4.67
C ARG A 252 -12.23 -3.56 -5.32
N ALA A 253 -12.41 -4.29 -6.42
CA ALA A 253 -11.29 -4.82 -7.16
C ALA A 253 -11.52 -4.76 -8.68
N TYR A 254 -10.42 -4.84 -9.42
CA TYR A 254 -10.37 -4.99 -10.87
C TYR A 254 -9.94 -6.41 -11.22
N LEU A 255 -10.74 -7.11 -12.00
CA LEU A 255 -10.38 -8.41 -12.56
C LEU A 255 -9.67 -8.20 -13.90
N ILE A 256 -8.37 -8.47 -13.92
CA ILE A 256 -7.54 -8.42 -15.13
C ILE A 256 -7.47 -9.83 -15.73
N TYR A 257 -7.76 -9.92 -17.02
CA TYR A 257 -7.66 -11.14 -17.80
C TYR A 257 -7.13 -10.80 -19.20
N GLU A 258 -6.10 -11.52 -19.66
CA GLU A 258 -5.44 -11.28 -20.95
C GLU A 258 -5.06 -9.81 -21.21
N GLY A 259 -4.49 -9.17 -20.17
CA GLY A 259 -4.00 -7.79 -20.25
C GLY A 259 -5.08 -6.71 -20.26
N GLN A 260 -6.32 -7.02 -19.97
CA GLN A 260 -7.45 -6.09 -19.97
C GLN A 260 -8.26 -6.19 -18.67
N VAL A 261 -8.86 -5.08 -18.24
CA VAL A 261 -9.88 -5.11 -17.19
C VAL A 261 -11.16 -5.70 -17.79
N ARG A 262 -11.59 -6.85 -17.28
CA ARG A 262 -12.83 -7.51 -17.71
C ARG A 262 -14.00 -7.13 -16.82
N ARG A 263 -13.78 -7.07 -15.52
CA ARG A 263 -14.78 -6.70 -14.52
C ARG A 263 -14.13 -5.83 -13.44
N HIS A 264 -14.91 -4.98 -12.84
CA HIS A 264 -14.53 -4.24 -11.65
C HIS A 264 -15.76 -3.96 -10.80
N GLY A 265 -15.60 -3.89 -9.51
CA GLY A 265 -16.69 -3.60 -8.58
C GLY A 265 -16.37 -4.03 -7.15
N THR A 266 -17.40 -3.97 -6.31
CA THR A 266 -17.31 -4.42 -4.92
C THR A 266 -17.08 -5.93 -4.85
N LYS A 267 -16.64 -6.41 -3.68
CA LYS A 267 -16.52 -7.84 -3.39
C LYS A 267 -17.80 -8.61 -3.76
N ASP A 268 -18.95 -8.13 -3.29
CA ASP A 268 -20.22 -8.82 -3.49
C ASP A 268 -20.60 -8.91 -4.97
N PHE A 269 -20.33 -7.84 -5.74
CA PHE A 269 -20.50 -7.86 -7.18
C PHE A 269 -19.64 -8.94 -7.84
N LEU A 270 -18.31 -8.92 -7.57
CA LEU A 270 -17.38 -9.84 -8.23
C LEU A 270 -17.61 -11.31 -7.89
N VAL A 271 -17.97 -11.60 -6.64
CA VAL A 271 -18.25 -12.98 -6.18
C VAL A 271 -19.51 -13.56 -6.84
N ASN A 272 -20.50 -12.71 -7.15
CA ASN A 272 -21.74 -13.14 -7.78
C ASN A 272 -21.77 -12.98 -9.31
N ASP A 273 -20.79 -12.29 -9.92
CA ASP A 273 -20.73 -12.07 -11.35
C ASP A 273 -20.32 -13.35 -12.11
N PRO A 274 -21.16 -13.84 -13.05
CA PRO A 274 -20.89 -15.09 -13.78
C PRO A 274 -19.57 -15.05 -14.56
N GLU A 275 -19.18 -13.90 -15.10
CA GLU A 275 -17.93 -13.78 -15.86
C GLU A 275 -16.71 -13.83 -14.94
N SER A 276 -16.76 -13.20 -13.78
CA SER A 276 -15.71 -13.28 -12.75
C SER A 276 -15.49 -14.72 -12.29
N ARG A 277 -16.58 -15.47 -12.07
CA ARG A 277 -16.52 -16.90 -11.72
C ARG A 277 -15.90 -17.70 -12.86
N ARG A 278 -16.37 -17.56 -14.06
CA ARG A 278 -15.88 -18.32 -15.23
C ARG A 278 -14.40 -18.04 -15.52
N LEU A 279 -13.95 -16.78 -15.43
CA LEU A 279 -12.59 -16.38 -15.81
C LEU A 279 -11.55 -16.62 -14.72
N TYR A 280 -11.97 -16.60 -13.43
CA TYR A 280 -10.97 -16.58 -12.36
C TYR A 280 -11.39 -17.24 -11.04
N LEU A 281 -12.58 -16.96 -10.51
CA LEU A 281 -12.95 -17.42 -9.18
C LEU A 281 -13.26 -18.92 -9.13
N GLY A 282 -13.85 -19.48 -10.22
CA GLY A 282 -14.42 -20.82 -10.28
C GLY A 282 -15.92 -20.82 -9.91
N GLU A 283 -16.66 -21.75 -10.48
CA GLU A 283 -18.12 -21.84 -10.31
C GLU A 283 -18.51 -22.10 -8.83
N ASP A 284 -17.72 -22.90 -8.12
CA ASP A 284 -17.96 -23.29 -6.73
C ASP A 284 -17.34 -22.32 -5.70
N PHE A 285 -16.86 -21.15 -6.14
CA PHE A 285 -16.21 -20.20 -5.24
C PHE A 285 -17.20 -19.65 -4.20
N THR A 286 -16.85 -19.76 -2.93
CA THR A 286 -17.56 -19.19 -1.77
C THR A 286 -16.59 -18.42 -0.89
N MET A 287 -17.08 -17.34 -0.25
CA MET A 287 -16.31 -16.53 0.70
C MET A 287 -16.38 -17.11 2.10
#